data_70b2aeba6202dfba9a92a630d7bb546e
#
_entry.id   70b2aeba6202dfba9a92a630d7bb546e
#
_cell.length_a   1.000
_cell.length_b   1.000
_cell.length_c   1.000
_cell.angle_alpha   90.00
_cell.angle_beta   90.00
_cell.angle_gamma   90.00
#
_symmetry.space_group_name_H-M   'P 1'
#
loop_
_entity.id
_entity.type
_entity.pdbx_description
1 polymer ?
#
loop_
_entity_poly.entity_id
_entity_poly.type
_entity_poly.pdbx_seq_one_letter_code
_entity_poly.pdbx_strand_id
1 'polypeptide(L)'
;YKDIKDMTDYVYHSSEGREYQMKNKNQEGQMGLLKTELMKMTTVLKEKVALLHSEKIFLNDTISDISHQLKTPMTSLMLLTDLMYNDLDKEKKIEFLDRTNAQLSRMDWLIKSMLKLSKLEAKVIDFKDEKVNINELIRRSISPLSVPMELKNISLNINGDKEASYTGDIEWSSEALSNIIKNCIEHTKEGGTLDITYEENPIYSEIIIKD
;
A
#
# COMPACT_ATOMS: atom_id res chain seq x y z
N TYR A 1 -44.82 27.45 5.38
CA TYR A 1 -44.49 27.61 3.94
C TYR A 1 -43.07 28.16 3.75
N LYS A 2 -42.65 29.16 4.54
CA LYS A 2 -41.34 29.79 4.42
C LYS A 2 -40.19 28.84 4.77
N ASP A 3 -40.36 27.96 5.76
CA ASP A 3 -39.34 26.98 6.19
C ASP A 3 -39.13 25.85 5.15
N ILE A 4 -40.22 25.39 4.53
CA ILE A 4 -40.14 24.37 3.48
C ILE A 4 -39.38 24.94 2.27
N LYS A 5 -39.60 26.21 1.92
CA LYS A 5 -38.86 26.86 0.82
C LYS A 5 -37.38 26.99 1.17
N ASP A 6 -37.01 27.39 2.38
CA ASP A 6 -35.63 27.51 2.84
C ASP A 6 -34.90 26.15 2.81
N MET A 7 -35.58 25.06 3.17
CA MET A 7 -35.05 23.68 3.06
C MET A 7 -34.86 23.28 1.59
N THR A 8 -35.81 23.61 0.71
CA THR A 8 -35.72 23.29 -0.72
C THR A 8 -34.55 24.05 -1.36
N ASP A 9 -34.40 25.32 -1.04
CA ASP A 9 -33.29 26.15 -1.51
C ASP A 9 -31.96 25.62 -1.01
N TYR A 10 -31.88 25.16 0.26
CA TYR A 10 -30.70 24.53 0.83
C TYR A 10 -30.30 23.24 0.08
N VAL A 11 -31.25 22.35 -0.18
CA VAL A 11 -31.00 21.10 -0.90
C VAL A 11 -30.52 21.40 -2.33
N TYR A 12 -31.21 22.33 -3.01
CA TYR A 12 -30.85 22.73 -4.35
C TYR A 12 -29.43 23.28 -4.45
N HIS A 13 -29.08 24.25 -3.62
CA HIS A 13 -27.72 24.82 -3.60
C HIS A 13 -26.65 23.80 -3.17
N SER A 14 -26.98 22.93 -2.20
CA SER A 14 -26.09 21.86 -1.80
C SER A 14 -25.81 20.84 -2.92
N SER A 15 -26.80 20.54 -3.77
CA SER A 15 -26.64 19.65 -4.91
C SER A 15 -25.79 20.26 -6.03
N GLU A 16 -25.75 21.59 -6.15
CA GLU A 16 -24.88 22.32 -7.08
C GLU A 16 -23.47 22.60 -6.50
N GLY A 17 -23.16 22.11 -5.30
CA GLY A 17 -21.88 22.36 -4.63
C GLY A 17 -21.71 23.77 -4.10
N ARG A 18 -22.77 24.58 -4.06
CA ARG A 18 -22.76 25.95 -3.55
C ARG A 18 -23.02 25.96 -2.05
N GLU A 19 -22.37 26.89 -1.34
CA GLU A 19 -22.67 27.12 0.07
C GLU A 19 -23.98 27.89 0.22
N TYR A 20 -24.91 27.35 0.99
CA TYR A 20 -26.14 27.99 1.38
C TYR A 20 -26.36 27.79 2.88
N GLN A 21 -26.53 28.89 3.61
CA GLN A 21 -26.84 28.84 5.04
C GLN A 21 -28.34 28.99 5.26
N MET A 22 -28.99 28.02 5.88
CA MET A 22 -30.37 28.13 6.31
C MET A 22 -30.55 29.27 7.30
N LYS A 23 -31.54 30.13 7.08
CA LYS A 23 -31.73 31.38 7.81
C LYS A 23 -32.18 31.21 9.25
N ASN A 24 -32.79 30.08 9.62
CA ASN A 24 -33.31 29.82 10.98
C ASN A 24 -32.77 28.50 11.53
N LYS A 25 -31.64 28.56 12.26
CA LYS A 25 -31.01 27.36 12.85
C LYS A 25 -31.71 26.85 14.12
N ASN A 26 -32.46 27.68 14.85
CA ASN A 26 -32.96 27.38 16.19
C ASN A 26 -34.51 27.34 16.25
N GLN A 27 -35.14 26.51 15.42
CA GLN A 27 -36.57 26.24 15.59
C GLN A 27 -36.76 24.97 16.43
N GLU A 28 -37.56 25.15 17.51
CA GLU A 28 -38.02 24.02 18.31
C GLU A 28 -39.17 23.28 17.59
N GLY A 29 -39.23 21.95 17.78
CA GLY A 29 -40.30 21.11 17.25
C GLY A 29 -39.88 20.28 16.03
N GLN A 30 -40.84 19.59 15.42
CA GLN A 30 -40.62 18.63 14.33
C GLN A 30 -39.89 19.24 13.11
N MET A 31 -40.13 20.49 12.80
CA MET A 31 -39.50 21.19 11.67
C MET A 31 -38.02 21.48 11.92
N GLY A 32 -37.66 21.83 13.18
CA GLY A 32 -36.27 22.00 13.60
C GLY A 32 -35.49 20.68 13.54
N LEU A 33 -36.11 19.57 13.93
CA LEU A 33 -35.55 18.24 13.84
C LEU A 33 -35.30 17.86 12.37
N LEU A 34 -36.27 18.08 11.48
CA LEU A 34 -36.13 17.80 10.05
C LEU A 34 -35.00 18.60 9.42
N LYS A 35 -34.85 19.89 9.76
CA LYS A 35 -33.72 20.73 9.31
C LYS A 35 -32.38 20.13 9.73
N THR A 36 -32.26 19.72 10.99
CA THR A 36 -31.04 19.14 11.56
C THR A 36 -30.65 17.84 10.84
N GLU A 37 -31.63 16.94 10.65
CA GLU A 37 -31.39 15.69 9.95
C GLU A 37 -31.01 15.89 8.46
N LEU A 38 -31.63 16.86 7.81
CA LEU A 38 -31.30 17.21 6.42
C LEU A 38 -29.91 17.81 6.28
N MET A 39 -29.48 18.66 7.20
CA MET A 39 -28.11 19.19 7.27
C MET A 39 -27.09 18.06 7.52
N LYS A 40 -27.36 17.17 8.45
CA LYS A 40 -26.51 16.02 8.74
C LYS A 40 -26.38 15.10 7.53
N MET A 41 -27.49 14.82 6.85
CA MET A 41 -27.50 13.98 5.65
C MET A 41 -26.68 14.62 4.51
N THR A 42 -26.83 15.92 4.28
CA THR A 42 -26.04 16.64 3.25
C THR A 42 -24.56 16.70 3.58
N THR A 43 -24.20 16.84 4.87
CA THR A 43 -22.80 16.79 5.32
C THR A 43 -22.19 15.41 5.04
N VAL A 44 -22.87 14.34 5.44
CA VAL A 44 -22.42 12.95 5.21
C VAL A 44 -22.29 12.66 3.71
N LEU A 45 -23.24 13.16 2.90
CA LEU A 45 -23.15 13.00 1.42
C LEU A 45 -21.94 13.74 0.84
N LYS A 46 -21.68 14.98 1.28
CA LYS A 46 -20.50 15.75 0.83
C LYS A 46 -19.19 15.04 1.21
N GLU A 47 -19.08 14.52 2.42
CA GLU A 47 -17.93 13.76 2.86
C GLU A 47 -17.72 12.49 2.01
N LYS A 48 -18.81 11.75 1.74
CA LYS A 48 -18.74 10.57 0.87
C LYS A 48 -18.32 10.90 -0.57
N VAL A 49 -18.84 11.98 -1.14
CA VAL A 49 -18.46 12.44 -2.49
C VAL A 49 -16.98 12.84 -2.51
N ALA A 50 -16.50 13.57 -1.49
CA ALA A 50 -15.10 13.95 -1.39
C ALA A 50 -14.20 12.71 -1.25
N LEU A 51 -14.61 11.72 -0.46
CA LEU A 51 -13.90 10.45 -0.34
C LEU A 51 -13.83 9.70 -1.67
N LEU A 52 -14.96 9.53 -2.35
CA LEU A 52 -15.00 8.87 -3.67
C LEU A 52 -14.14 9.59 -4.71
N HIS A 53 -14.09 10.92 -4.63
CA HIS A 53 -13.24 11.71 -5.53
C HIS A 53 -11.75 11.48 -5.25
N SER A 54 -11.35 11.43 -3.97
CA SER A 54 -9.96 11.12 -3.59
C SER A 54 -9.56 9.69 -3.96
N GLU A 55 -10.45 8.72 -3.77
CA GLU A 55 -10.24 7.33 -4.21
C GLU A 55 -10.06 7.22 -5.73
N LYS A 56 -10.87 7.98 -6.50
CA LYS A 56 -10.73 8.01 -7.97
C LYS A 56 -9.40 8.62 -8.43
N ILE A 57 -8.96 9.71 -7.79
CA ILE A 57 -7.65 10.32 -8.08
C ILE A 57 -6.55 9.31 -7.77
N PHE A 58 -6.55 8.73 -6.57
CA PHE A 58 -5.58 7.72 -6.17
C PHE A 58 -5.51 6.54 -7.15
N LEU A 59 -6.66 6.04 -7.61
CA LEU A 59 -6.71 4.95 -8.58
C LEU A 59 -6.08 5.35 -9.92
N ASN A 60 -6.38 6.56 -10.43
CA ASN A 60 -5.80 7.06 -11.66
C ASN A 60 -4.29 7.23 -11.57
N ASP A 61 -3.80 7.80 -10.46
CA ASP A 61 -2.36 7.97 -10.21
C ASP A 61 -1.67 6.61 -10.12
N THR A 62 -2.26 5.66 -9.40
CA THR A 62 -1.76 4.29 -9.29
C THR A 62 -1.67 3.61 -10.66
N ILE A 63 -2.70 3.70 -11.50
CA ILE A 63 -2.69 3.14 -12.86
C ILE A 63 -1.60 3.79 -13.72
N SER A 64 -1.43 5.11 -13.62
CA SER A 64 -0.39 5.85 -14.33
C SER A 64 1.00 5.38 -13.91
N ASP A 65 1.26 5.28 -12.62
CA ASP A 65 2.55 4.82 -12.08
C ASP A 65 2.87 3.39 -12.51
N ILE A 66 1.89 2.48 -12.45
CA ILE A 66 2.03 1.11 -12.91
C ILE A 66 2.38 1.07 -14.40
N SER A 67 1.68 1.87 -15.22
CA SER A 67 1.92 1.95 -16.66
C SER A 67 3.35 2.38 -16.95
N HIS A 68 3.85 3.38 -16.22
CA HIS A 68 5.24 3.83 -16.32
C HIS A 68 6.23 2.77 -15.85
N GLN A 69 5.94 2.08 -14.74
CA GLN A 69 6.79 1.03 -14.19
C GLN A 69 6.86 -0.22 -15.09
N LEU A 70 5.80 -0.53 -15.85
CA LEU A 70 5.78 -1.62 -16.82
C LEU A 70 6.45 -1.22 -18.14
N LYS A 71 6.33 0.02 -18.60
CA LYS A 71 6.91 0.50 -19.85
C LYS A 71 8.44 0.38 -19.87
N THR A 72 9.10 0.68 -18.75
CA THR A 72 10.57 0.64 -18.66
C THR A 72 11.14 -0.76 -18.90
N PRO A 73 10.75 -1.82 -18.16
CA PRO A 73 11.24 -3.18 -18.41
C PRO A 73 10.84 -3.70 -19.80
N MET A 74 9.64 -3.35 -20.28
CA MET A 74 9.18 -3.75 -21.62
C MET A 74 10.06 -3.14 -22.72
N THR A 75 10.42 -1.85 -22.63
CA THR A 75 11.34 -1.21 -23.57
C THR A 75 12.73 -1.86 -23.51
N SER A 76 13.22 -2.19 -22.31
CA SER A 76 14.48 -2.90 -22.13
C SER A 76 14.45 -4.28 -22.77
N LEU A 77 13.36 -5.04 -22.62
CA LEU A 77 13.18 -6.35 -23.26
C LEU A 77 13.19 -6.25 -24.78
N MET A 78 12.50 -5.26 -25.35
CA MET A 78 12.49 -5.03 -26.81
C MET A 78 13.91 -4.77 -27.32
N LEU A 79 14.67 -3.89 -26.67
CA LEU A 79 16.06 -3.60 -27.04
C LEU A 79 16.96 -4.84 -26.91
N LEU A 80 16.84 -5.61 -25.83
CA LEU A 80 17.62 -6.85 -25.65
C LEU A 80 17.28 -7.87 -26.73
N THR A 81 16.00 -7.98 -27.10
CA THR A 81 15.56 -8.88 -28.18
C THR A 81 16.15 -8.46 -29.53
N ASP A 82 16.10 -7.16 -29.85
CA ASP A 82 16.68 -6.63 -31.09
C ASP A 82 18.20 -6.87 -31.17
N LEU A 83 18.89 -6.70 -30.02
CA LEU A 83 20.33 -6.97 -29.96
C LEU A 83 20.64 -8.45 -30.14
N MET A 84 19.79 -9.38 -29.72
CA MET A 84 19.97 -10.83 -29.88
C MET A 84 19.87 -11.31 -31.33
N TYR A 85 19.27 -10.53 -32.23
CA TYR A 85 19.26 -10.84 -33.67
C TYR A 85 20.63 -10.64 -34.35
N ASN A 86 21.56 -9.91 -33.69
CA ASN A 86 22.89 -9.75 -34.20
C ASN A 86 23.76 -10.98 -33.89
N ASP A 87 24.84 -11.15 -34.66
CA ASP A 87 25.80 -12.23 -34.43
C ASP A 87 26.66 -11.90 -33.19
N LEU A 88 26.23 -12.41 -32.03
CA LEU A 88 26.83 -12.15 -30.73
C LEU A 88 27.68 -13.34 -30.28
N ASP A 89 28.73 -13.02 -29.52
CA ASP A 89 29.51 -14.02 -28.80
C ASP A 89 28.62 -14.77 -27.78
N LYS A 90 29.01 -16.01 -27.50
CA LYS A 90 28.26 -16.85 -26.54
C LYS A 90 28.11 -16.20 -25.18
N GLU A 91 29.14 -15.52 -24.69
CA GLU A 91 29.14 -14.81 -23.41
C GLU A 91 28.09 -13.67 -23.36
N LYS A 92 28.05 -12.84 -24.43
CA LYS A 92 27.06 -11.77 -24.55
C LYS A 92 25.65 -12.29 -24.69
N LYS A 93 25.43 -13.42 -25.35
CA LYS A 93 24.13 -14.08 -25.43
C LYS A 93 23.63 -14.49 -24.03
N ILE A 94 24.52 -15.08 -23.23
CA ILE A 94 24.17 -15.44 -21.83
C ILE A 94 23.84 -14.21 -21.02
N GLU A 95 24.67 -13.16 -21.08
CA GLU A 95 24.42 -11.91 -20.38
C GLU A 95 23.05 -11.30 -20.73
N PHE A 96 22.71 -11.29 -22.04
CA PHE A 96 21.42 -10.73 -22.49
C PHE A 96 20.23 -11.59 -22.05
N LEU A 97 20.38 -12.91 -22.01
CA LEU A 97 19.37 -13.82 -21.47
C LEU A 97 19.15 -13.58 -19.97
N ASP A 98 20.23 -13.42 -19.20
CA ASP A 98 20.14 -13.14 -17.77
C ASP A 98 19.45 -11.78 -17.50
N ARG A 99 19.81 -10.75 -18.28
CA ARG A 99 19.13 -9.45 -18.20
C ARG A 99 17.65 -9.54 -18.59
N THR A 100 17.32 -10.34 -19.61
CA THR A 100 15.94 -10.60 -20.02
C THR A 100 15.14 -11.26 -18.89
N ASN A 101 15.70 -12.31 -18.29
CA ASN A 101 15.07 -12.99 -17.14
C ASN A 101 14.87 -12.06 -15.95
N ALA A 102 15.83 -11.18 -15.67
CA ALA A 102 15.71 -10.18 -14.61
C ALA A 102 14.54 -9.20 -14.87
N GLN A 103 14.39 -8.72 -16.13
CA GLN A 103 13.27 -7.83 -16.49
C GLN A 103 11.91 -8.55 -16.39
N LEU A 104 11.82 -9.80 -16.85
CA LEU A 104 10.61 -10.62 -16.75
C LEU A 104 10.22 -10.86 -15.28
N SER A 105 11.18 -11.19 -14.43
CA SER A 105 10.95 -11.36 -12.99
C SER A 105 10.47 -10.08 -12.33
N ARG A 106 11.01 -8.93 -12.73
CA ARG A 106 10.55 -7.62 -12.26
C ARG A 106 9.10 -7.34 -12.68
N MET A 107 8.73 -7.65 -13.92
CA MET A 107 7.35 -7.48 -14.41
C MET A 107 6.37 -8.41 -13.67
N ASP A 108 6.73 -9.67 -13.46
CA ASP A 108 5.92 -10.63 -12.70
C ASP A 108 5.67 -10.12 -11.28
N TRP A 109 6.72 -9.62 -10.61
CA TRP A 109 6.59 -9.02 -9.29
C TRP A 109 5.66 -7.80 -9.29
N LEU A 110 5.78 -6.89 -10.28
CA LEU A 110 4.89 -5.73 -10.40
C LEU A 110 3.42 -6.14 -10.56
N ILE A 111 3.14 -7.11 -11.44
CA ILE A 111 1.79 -7.62 -11.67
C ILE A 111 1.21 -8.25 -10.39
N LYS A 112 1.99 -9.08 -9.70
CA LYS A 112 1.57 -9.70 -8.44
C LYS A 112 1.29 -8.66 -7.35
N SER A 113 2.14 -7.64 -7.24
CA SER A 113 1.96 -6.53 -6.28
C SER A 113 0.69 -5.73 -6.59
N MET A 114 0.41 -5.46 -7.87
CA MET A 114 -0.81 -4.79 -8.30
C MET A 114 -2.07 -5.58 -7.98
N LEU A 115 -2.05 -6.89 -8.23
CA LEU A 115 -3.19 -7.77 -7.90
C LEU A 115 -3.44 -7.82 -6.38
N LYS A 116 -2.37 -7.82 -5.56
CA LYS A 116 -2.48 -7.74 -4.10
C LYS A 116 -3.09 -6.42 -3.66
N LEU A 117 -2.59 -5.29 -4.20
CA LEU A 117 -3.13 -3.96 -3.90
C LEU A 117 -4.61 -3.85 -4.27
N SER A 118 -4.99 -4.33 -5.45
CA SER A 118 -6.39 -4.34 -5.90
C SER A 118 -7.31 -5.13 -4.96
N LYS A 119 -6.85 -6.29 -4.44
CA LYS A 119 -7.61 -7.07 -3.46
C LYS A 119 -7.73 -6.37 -2.12
N LEU A 120 -6.67 -5.67 -1.67
CA LEU A 120 -6.69 -4.88 -0.43
C LEU A 120 -7.69 -3.73 -0.53
N GLU A 121 -7.66 -2.98 -1.63
CA GLU A 121 -8.58 -1.86 -1.86
C GLU A 121 -10.04 -2.29 -2.00
N ALA A 122 -10.27 -3.41 -2.67
CA ALA A 122 -11.61 -3.98 -2.78
C ALA A 122 -12.16 -4.52 -1.44
N LYS A 123 -11.33 -4.51 -0.37
CA LYS A 123 -11.67 -5.10 0.95
C LYS A 123 -12.21 -6.53 0.86
N VAL A 124 -11.74 -7.28 -0.12
CA VAL A 124 -12.12 -8.69 -0.34
C VAL A 124 -11.26 -9.64 0.49
N ILE A 125 -10.19 -9.11 1.11
CA ILE A 125 -9.29 -9.90 1.93
C ILE A 125 -9.89 -10.05 3.32
N ASP A 126 -10.08 -11.29 3.71
CA ASP A 126 -10.45 -11.66 5.07
C ASP A 126 -9.15 -11.92 5.85
N PHE A 127 -8.71 -10.89 6.60
CA PHE A 127 -7.49 -11.00 7.42
C PHE A 127 -7.75 -11.93 8.59
N LYS A 128 -6.78 -12.80 8.86
CA LYS A 128 -6.84 -13.64 10.04
C LYS A 128 -6.42 -12.85 11.27
N ASP A 129 -7.24 -12.89 12.30
CA ASP A 129 -6.91 -12.36 13.62
C ASP A 129 -6.38 -13.50 14.52
N GLU A 130 -5.09 -13.82 14.36
CA GLU A 130 -4.44 -14.86 15.16
C GLU A 130 -3.28 -14.25 15.98
N LYS A 131 -2.91 -14.94 17.07
CA LYS A 131 -1.74 -14.54 17.87
C LYS A 131 -0.48 -14.89 17.10
N VAL A 132 0.27 -13.85 16.70
CA VAL A 132 1.51 -13.97 15.91
C VAL A 132 2.71 -13.70 16.82
N ASN A 133 3.63 -14.65 16.89
CA ASN A 133 4.92 -14.44 17.57
C ASN A 133 5.85 -13.60 16.68
N ILE A 134 6.42 -12.52 17.26
CA ILE A 134 7.23 -11.56 16.48
C ILE A 134 8.55 -12.19 16.01
N ASN A 135 9.16 -13.05 16.79
CA ASN A 135 10.39 -13.75 16.40
C ASN A 135 10.14 -14.67 15.19
N GLU A 136 9.04 -15.40 15.19
CA GLU A 136 8.64 -16.25 14.07
C GLU A 136 8.36 -15.43 12.82
N LEU A 137 7.63 -14.31 12.96
CA LEU A 137 7.37 -13.37 11.88
C LEU A 137 8.67 -12.88 11.24
N ILE A 138 9.64 -12.41 12.05
CA ILE A 138 10.93 -11.92 11.56
C ILE A 138 11.69 -13.02 10.81
N ARG A 139 11.76 -14.22 11.35
CA ARG A 139 12.43 -15.37 10.70
C ARG A 139 11.79 -15.72 9.36
N ARG A 140 10.45 -15.75 9.31
CA ARG A 140 9.70 -16.01 8.08
C ARG A 140 9.95 -14.94 7.03
N SER A 141 10.02 -13.67 7.43
CA SER A 141 10.26 -12.53 6.54
C SER A 141 11.67 -12.49 5.96
N ILE A 142 12.66 -12.98 6.73
CA ILE A 142 14.07 -13.02 6.30
C ILE A 142 14.38 -14.24 5.42
N SER A 143 13.68 -15.35 5.62
CA SER A 143 13.98 -16.62 4.93
C SER A 143 14.15 -16.48 3.41
N PRO A 144 13.29 -15.76 2.66
CA PRO A 144 13.45 -15.57 1.21
C PRO A 144 14.60 -14.61 0.85
N LEU A 145 15.16 -13.88 1.82
CA LEU A 145 16.19 -12.86 1.63
C LEU A 145 17.60 -13.35 2.03
N SER A 146 17.73 -14.59 2.48
CA SER A 146 19.01 -15.18 2.93
C SER A 146 20.09 -15.12 1.85
N VAL A 147 19.77 -15.52 0.61
CA VAL A 147 20.72 -15.52 -0.51
C VAL A 147 21.20 -14.10 -0.86
N PRO A 148 20.32 -13.10 -1.03
CA PRO A 148 20.76 -11.71 -1.20
C PRO A 148 21.67 -11.19 -0.07
N MET A 149 21.40 -11.56 1.18
CA MET A 149 22.22 -11.17 2.33
C MET A 149 23.61 -11.81 2.28
N GLU A 150 23.68 -13.12 1.99
CA GLU A 150 24.95 -13.84 1.82
C GLU A 150 25.81 -13.25 0.70
N LEU A 151 25.22 -12.96 -0.47
CA LEU A 151 25.94 -12.38 -1.61
C LEU A 151 26.52 -11.00 -1.30
N LYS A 152 25.89 -10.21 -0.41
CA LYS A 152 26.40 -8.92 0.08
C LYS A 152 27.22 -9.02 1.36
N ASN A 153 27.45 -10.23 1.91
CA ASN A 153 28.11 -10.45 3.19
C ASN A 153 27.52 -9.62 4.35
N ILE A 154 26.18 -9.47 4.37
CA ILE A 154 25.48 -8.70 5.40
C ILE A 154 25.35 -9.55 6.68
N SER A 155 25.83 -9.02 7.80
CA SER A 155 25.65 -9.61 9.13
C SER A 155 24.27 -9.25 9.69
N LEU A 156 23.56 -10.23 10.25
CA LEU A 156 22.22 -10.05 10.80
C LEU A 156 22.25 -10.22 12.33
N ASN A 157 21.75 -9.23 13.04
CA ASN A 157 21.53 -9.29 14.48
C ASN A 157 20.04 -9.15 14.78
N ILE A 158 19.48 -10.06 15.57
CA ILE A 158 18.08 -10.03 16.00
C ILE A 158 18.04 -10.05 17.53
N ASN A 159 17.48 -9.00 18.12
CA ASN A 159 17.37 -8.83 19.57
C ASN A 159 15.93 -8.46 19.96
N GLY A 160 15.39 -9.13 20.97
CA GLY A 160 14.06 -8.85 21.49
C GLY A 160 13.55 -9.95 22.40
N ASP A 161 12.37 -9.75 22.98
CA ASP A 161 11.70 -10.74 23.81
C ASP A 161 11.10 -11.83 22.92
N LYS A 162 11.54 -13.07 23.10
CA LYS A 162 11.09 -14.23 22.31
C LYS A 162 9.60 -14.54 22.46
N GLU A 163 8.99 -14.10 23.55
CA GLU A 163 7.56 -14.30 23.82
C GLU A 163 6.70 -13.17 23.27
N ALA A 164 7.33 -12.08 22.80
CA ALA A 164 6.62 -10.94 22.22
C ALA A 164 5.72 -11.36 21.05
N SER A 165 4.49 -10.86 21.08
CA SER A 165 3.43 -11.25 20.14
C SER A 165 2.48 -10.09 19.86
N TYR A 166 1.70 -10.22 18.80
CA TYR A 166 0.58 -9.31 18.49
C TYR A 166 -0.56 -10.11 17.86
N THR A 167 -1.72 -9.49 17.71
CA THR A 167 -2.85 -10.09 17.00
C THR A 167 -2.89 -9.57 15.57
N GLY A 168 -2.90 -10.49 14.58
CA GLY A 168 -2.92 -10.12 13.17
C GLY A 168 -2.75 -11.33 12.24
N ASP A 169 -2.50 -11.05 10.97
CA ASP A 169 -2.27 -12.06 9.93
C ASP A 169 -0.77 -12.21 9.66
N ILE A 170 -0.22 -13.39 9.94
CA ILE A 170 1.22 -13.67 9.79
C ILE A 170 1.66 -13.61 8.32
N GLU A 171 0.80 -13.99 7.36
CA GLU A 171 1.13 -13.99 5.94
C GLU A 171 1.31 -12.56 5.42
N TRP A 172 0.32 -11.70 5.70
CA TRP A 172 0.36 -10.29 5.30
C TRP A 172 1.44 -9.50 6.04
N SER A 173 1.59 -9.76 7.33
CA SER A 173 2.65 -9.12 8.14
C SER A 173 4.04 -9.54 7.68
N SER A 174 4.24 -10.81 7.33
CA SER A 174 5.54 -11.28 6.85
C SER A 174 5.89 -10.72 5.48
N GLU A 175 4.90 -10.54 4.60
CA GLU A 175 5.09 -9.87 3.31
C GLU A 175 5.50 -8.40 3.49
N ALA A 176 4.80 -7.67 4.37
CA ALA A 176 5.10 -6.27 4.67
C ALA A 176 6.52 -6.12 5.25
N LEU A 177 6.86 -6.94 6.23
CA LEU A 177 8.16 -6.92 6.88
C LEU A 177 9.28 -7.34 5.91
N SER A 178 9.05 -8.36 5.07
CA SER A 178 10.00 -8.79 4.04
C SER A 178 10.32 -7.66 3.03
N ASN A 179 9.32 -6.87 2.64
CA ASN A 179 9.54 -5.72 1.76
C ASN A 179 10.41 -4.63 2.41
N ILE A 180 10.20 -4.36 3.70
CA ILE A 180 11.01 -3.40 4.46
C ILE A 180 12.45 -3.92 4.57
N ILE A 181 12.64 -5.17 5.00
CA ILE A 181 13.96 -5.80 5.13
C ILE A 181 14.69 -5.80 3.78
N LYS A 182 14.00 -6.12 2.69
CA LYS A 182 14.56 -6.08 1.35
C LYS A 182 15.12 -4.70 0.99
N ASN A 183 14.35 -3.63 1.28
CA ASN A 183 14.81 -2.26 1.07
C ASN A 183 16.07 -1.95 1.88
N CYS A 184 16.12 -2.36 3.15
CA CYS A 184 17.32 -2.20 3.98
C CYS A 184 18.51 -2.94 3.36
N ILE A 185 18.35 -4.22 2.95
CA ILE A 185 19.42 -5.01 2.30
C ILE A 185 19.90 -4.33 1.01
N GLU A 186 19.01 -3.75 0.20
CA GLU A 186 19.38 -3.05 -1.03
C GLU A 186 20.24 -1.82 -0.75
N HIS A 187 19.99 -1.08 0.33
CA HIS A 187 20.72 0.12 0.72
C HIS A 187 21.96 -0.16 1.59
N THR A 188 21.99 -1.27 2.31
CA THR A 188 23.15 -1.70 3.10
C THR A 188 24.36 -1.94 2.19
N LYS A 189 25.51 -1.44 2.60
CA LYS A 189 26.79 -1.67 1.90
C LYS A 189 27.23 -3.14 2.05
N GLU A 190 28.05 -3.62 1.11
CA GLU A 190 28.67 -4.93 1.23
C GLU A 190 29.48 -5.04 2.52
N GLY A 191 29.30 -6.15 3.25
CA GLY A 191 29.90 -6.35 4.57
C GLY A 191 29.25 -5.56 5.72
N GLY A 192 28.11 -4.88 5.45
CA GLY A 192 27.37 -4.13 6.47
C GLY A 192 26.61 -5.01 7.45
N THR A 193 25.87 -4.37 8.35
CA THR A 193 25.10 -5.07 9.39
C THR A 193 23.64 -4.62 9.35
N LEU A 194 22.74 -5.55 9.49
CA LEU A 194 21.31 -5.33 9.65
C LEU A 194 20.91 -5.70 11.08
N ASP A 195 20.51 -4.68 11.86
CA ASP A 195 20.08 -4.85 13.24
C ASP A 195 18.55 -4.79 13.31
N ILE A 196 17.93 -5.85 13.81
CA ILE A 196 16.48 -5.92 14.04
C ILE A 196 16.24 -6.03 15.53
N THR A 197 15.56 -5.05 16.11
CA THR A 197 15.14 -5.08 17.52
C THR A 197 13.62 -5.06 17.58
N TYR A 198 13.05 -5.79 18.54
CA TYR A 198 11.60 -5.82 18.72
C TYR A 198 11.22 -5.94 20.20
N GLU A 199 10.07 -5.34 20.52
CA GLU A 199 9.50 -5.38 21.87
C GLU A 199 7.97 -5.36 21.84
N GLU A 200 7.37 -5.82 22.92
CA GLU A 200 5.93 -5.74 23.17
C GLU A 200 5.70 -4.97 24.46
N ASN A 201 4.77 -4.06 24.46
CA ASN A 201 4.26 -3.41 25.64
C ASN A 201 2.72 -3.47 25.64
N PRO A 202 2.02 -3.09 26.74
CA PRO A 202 0.55 -3.20 26.81
C PRO A 202 -0.24 -2.41 25.77
N ILE A 203 0.41 -1.52 25.02
CA ILE A 203 -0.25 -0.60 24.09
C ILE A 203 0.05 -0.99 22.64
N TYR A 204 1.29 -1.38 22.34
CA TYR A 204 1.74 -1.70 20.98
C TYR A 204 2.89 -2.72 20.98
N SER A 205 3.09 -3.34 19.85
CA SER A 205 4.31 -4.10 19.54
C SER A 205 5.12 -3.33 18.50
N GLU A 206 6.44 -3.26 18.68
CA GLU A 206 7.35 -2.48 17.84
C GLU A 206 8.43 -3.38 17.26
N ILE A 207 8.75 -3.16 15.98
CA ILE A 207 9.90 -3.77 15.30
C ILE A 207 10.71 -2.64 14.67
N ILE A 208 11.96 -2.50 15.09
CA ILE A 208 12.89 -1.50 14.59
C ILE A 208 13.95 -2.19 13.74
N ILE A 209 14.17 -1.71 12.52
CA ILE A 209 15.18 -2.21 11.60
C ILE A 209 16.16 -1.08 11.30
N LYS A 210 17.46 -1.36 11.45
CA LYS A 210 18.55 -0.42 11.17
C LYS A 210 19.57 -1.10 10.25
N ASP A 211 19.97 -0.37 9.22
CA ASP A 211 20.98 -0.72 8.21
C ASP A 211 22.22 0.19 8.29
#